data_9043f11e95144aad8a47d1d6d6f6da09
#
_entry.id   9043f11e95144aad8a47d1d6d6f6da09
#
_cell.length_a   1.000
_cell.length_b   1.000
_cell.length_c   1.000
_cell.angle_alpha   90.00
_cell.angle_beta   90.00
_cell.angle_gamma   90.00
#
_symmetry.space_group_name_H-M   'P 1'
#
loop_
_entity.id
_entity.type
_entity.pdbx_description
1 polymer ?
#
loop_
_entity_poly.entity_id
_entity_poly.type
_entity_poly.pdbx_seq_one_letter_code
_entity_poly.pdbx_strand_id
1 'polypeptide(L)'
;MKMMEDDLEVMNLEYDLICDFIKLRKELGLTQKQMAEEANTVREMVAVIENRVKHPQINTLIKMLKPFGYTLSITKIKDKK
;
A
#
# COMPACT_ATOMS: atom_id res chain seq x y z
N MET A 1 -10.91 13.33 22.90
CA MET A 1 -11.73 12.61 21.96
C MET A 1 -11.43 11.13 21.95
N LYS A 2 -12.43 10.33 22.02
CA LYS A 2 -12.21 8.90 22.05
C LYS A 2 -12.11 8.32 20.66
N MET A 3 -11.49 7.17 20.57
CA MET A 3 -11.38 6.44 19.33
C MET A 3 -12.77 6.02 18.88
N MET A 4 -13.10 6.35 17.66
CA MET A 4 -14.40 6.02 17.11
C MET A 4 -14.30 4.79 16.25
N GLU A 5 -15.45 4.16 16.02
CA GLU A 5 -15.49 3.04 15.08
C GLU A 5 -14.99 3.47 13.71
N ASP A 6 -15.23 4.72 13.33
CA ASP A 6 -14.75 5.24 12.06
C ASP A 6 -13.23 5.18 11.98
N ASP A 7 -12.56 5.56 13.06
CA ASP A 7 -11.10 5.54 13.07
C ASP A 7 -10.59 4.13 12.93
N LEU A 8 -11.25 3.21 13.58
CA LEU A 8 -10.86 1.81 13.51
C LEU A 8 -11.08 1.27 12.10
N GLU A 9 -12.20 1.63 11.50
CA GLU A 9 -12.49 1.21 10.13
C GLU A 9 -11.46 1.77 9.16
N VAL A 10 -11.08 3.03 9.34
CA VAL A 10 -10.07 3.64 8.47
C VAL A 10 -8.75 2.89 8.60
N MET A 11 -8.35 2.54 9.82
CA MET A 11 -7.12 1.79 10.02
C MET A 11 -7.19 0.43 9.34
N ASN A 12 -8.33 -0.22 9.42
CA ASN A 12 -8.49 -1.53 8.79
C ASN A 12 -8.44 -1.43 7.27
N LEU A 13 -9.03 -0.38 6.70
CA LEU A 13 -8.98 -0.17 5.27
C LEU A 13 -7.57 0.12 4.80
N GLU A 14 -6.83 0.89 5.58
CA GLU A 14 -5.43 1.14 5.25
C GLU A 14 -4.63 -0.15 5.31
N TYR A 15 -4.87 -0.95 6.33
CA TYR A 15 -4.19 -2.23 6.46
C TYR A 15 -4.48 -3.11 5.24
N ASP A 16 -5.74 -3.16 4.82
CA ASP A 16 -6.11 -3.96 3.66
C ASP A 16 -5.40 -3.49 2.40
N LEU A 17 -5.28 -2.18 2.24
CA LEU A 17 -4.57 -1.62 1.10
C LEU A 17 -3.11 -2.05 1.10
N ILE A 18 -2.47 -2.01 2.26
CA ILE A 18 -1.06 -2.41 2.35
C ILE A 18 -0.92 -3.91 2.09
N CYS A 19 -1.86 -4.70 2.57
CA CYS A 19 -1.86 -6.13 2.28
C CYS A 19 -1.98 -6.38 0.78
N ASP A 20 -2.83 -5.62 0.11
CA ASP A 20 -2.97 -5.73 -1.34
C ASP A 20 -1.69 -5.33 -2.05
N PHE A 21 -1.01 -4.32 -1.55
CA PHE A 21 0.26 -3.87 -2.11
C PHE A 21 1.30 -5.00 -2.02
N ILE A 22 1.40 -5.64 -0.86
CA ILE A 22 2.34 -6.74 -0.66
C ILE A 22 1.96 -7.91 -1.57
N LYS A 23 0.69 -8.23 -1.63
CA LYS A 23 0.20 -9.33 -2.44
C LYS A 23 0.52 -9.11 -3.91
N LEU A 24 0.30 -7.89 -4.40
CA LEU A 24 0.62 -7.56 -5.78
C LEU A 24 2.11 -7.75 -6.04
N ARG A 25 2.96 -7.24 -5.15
CA ARG A 25 4.40 -7.40 -5.34
C ARG A 25 4.78 -8.87 -5.46
N LYS A 26 4.21 -9.69 -4.58
CA LYS A 26 4.54 -11.12 -4.59
C LYS A 26 3.99 -11.82 -5.82
N GLU A 27 2.81 -11.42 -6.27
CA GLU A 27 2.23 -12.00 -7.48
C GLU A 27 3.05 -11.65 -8.70
N LEU A 28 3.68 -10.49 -8.69
CA LEU A 28 4.57 -10.10 -9.78
C LEU A 28 5.94 -10.77 -9.67
N GLY A 29 6.18 -11.50 -8.60
CA GLY A 29 7.45 -12.20 -8.42
C GLY A 29 8.60 -11.29 -8.06
N LEU A 30 8.32 -10.14 -7.45
CA LEU A 30 9.34 -9.15 -7.16
C LEU A 30 9.74 -9.15 -5.70
N THR A 31 11.04 -9.00 -5.45
CA THR A 31 11.52 -8.69 -4.11
C THR A 31 11.26 -7.21 -3.85
N GLN A 32 11.39 -6.82 -2.58
CA GLN A 32 11.29 -5.39 -2.23
C GLN A 32 12.33 -4.58 -3.00
N LYS A 33 13.53 -5.12 -3.12
CA LYS A 33 14.61 -4.43 -3.82
C LYS A 33 14.27 -4.26 -5.30
N GLN A 34 13.76 -5.32 -5.92
CA GLN A 34 13.42 -5.24 -7.34
C GLN A 34 12.30 -4.24 -7.60
N MET A 35 11.30 -4.23 -6.73
CA MET A 35 10.23 -3.25 -6.87
C MET A 35 10.75 -1.83 -6.73
N ALA A 36 11.64 -1.62 -5.77
CA ALA A 36 12.22 -0.29 -5.55
C ALA A 36 13.03 0.15 -6.76
N GLU A 37 13.79 -0.75 -7.36
CA GLU A 37 14.58 -0.42 -8.53
C GLU A 37 13.71 0.02 -9.70
N GLU A 38 12.60 -0.69 -9.91
CA GLU A 38 11.69 -0.31 -10.99
C GLU A 38 11.03 1.03 -10.74
N ALA A 39 10.83 1.39 -9.48
CA ALA A 39 10.20 2.65 -9.11
C ALA A 39 11.22 3.77 -8.90
N ASN A 40 12.49 3.52 -9.19
CA ASN A 40 13.56 4.50 -9.01
C ASN A 40 13.66 5.00 -7.59
N THR A 41 13.63 4.07 -6.66
CA THR A 41 13.76 4.41 -5.26
C THR A 41 14.57 3.32 -4.56
N VAL A 42 14.60 3.34 -3.24
CA VAL A 42 15.41 2.39 -2.48
C VAL A 42 14.51 1.38 -1.77
N ARG A 43 15.10 0.21 -1.49
CA ARG A 43 14.34 -0.87 -0.85
C ARG A 43 13.69 -0.41 0.45
N GLU A 44 14.36 0.45 1.20
CA GLU A 44 13.83 0.92 2.48
C GLU A 44 12.47 1.61 2.31
N MET A 45 12.26 2.24 1.18
CA MET A 45 10.98 2.91 0.95
C MET A 45 9.86 1.88 0.83
N VAL A 46 10.12 0.77 0.14
CA VAL A 46 9.14 -0.31 0.04
C VAL A 46 8.91 -0.94 1.41
N ALA A 47 9.99 -1.18 2.14
CA ALA A 47 9.88 -1.80 3.47
C ALA A 47 9.07 -0.93 4.43
N VAL A 48 9.28 0.38 4.40
CA VAL A 48 8.52 1.29 5.27
C VAL A 48 7.03 1.21 4.97
N ILE A 49 6.68 1.16 3.70
CA ILE A 49 5.27 1.03 3.31
C ILE A 49 4.70 -0.29 3.83
N GLU A 50 5.40 -1.38 3.57
CA GLU A 50 4.87 -2.71 3.89
C GLU A 50 4.82 -2.97 5.39
N ASN A 51 5.74 -2.38 6.14
CA ASN A 51 5.77 -2.57 7.58
C ASN A 51 4.85 -1.61 8.32
N ARG A 52 4.22 -0.72 7.60
CA ARG A 52 3.29 0.24 8.16
C ARG A 52 3.92 1.08 9.27
N VAL A 53 5.19 1.41 9.09
CA VAL A 53 5.89 2.26 10.05
C VAL A 53 5.28 3.65 10.06
N LYS A 54 4.90 4.12 8.89
CA LYS A 54 4.27 5.43 8.72
C LYS A 54 3.13 5.28 7.73
N HIS A 55 2.23 6.26 7.76
CA HIS A 55 1.20 6.33 6.74
C HIS A 55 1.85 6.80 5.44
N PRO A 56 1.82 6.00 4.39
CA PRO A 56 2.47 6.40 3.15
C PRO A 56 1.71 7.53 2.49
N GLN A 57 2.44 8.39 1.82
CA GLN A 57 1.82 9.44 1.03
C GLN A 57 1.23 8.84 -0.23
N ILE A 58 0.14 9.44 -0.68
CA ILE A 58 -0.55 8.93 -1.86
C ILE A 58 0.37 8.93 -3.07
N ASN A 59 1.13 10.01 -3.28
CA ASN A 59 2.00 10.08 -4.44
C ASN A 59 3.11 9.03 -4.38
N THR A 60 3.54 8.66 -3.19
CA THR A 60 4.55 7.61 -3.04
C THR A 60 3.98 6.27 -3.48
N LEU A 61 2.75 5.97 -3.06
CA LEU A 61 2.11 4.72 -3.47
C LEU A 61 1.90 4.66 -4.98
N ILE A 62 1.45 5.76 -5.57
CA ILE A 62 1.23 5.81 -7.01
C ILE A 62 2.56 5.60 -7.73
N LYS A 63 3.62 6.24 -7.25
CA LYS A 63 4.93 6.10 -7.85
C LYS A 63 5.43 4.65 -7.82
N MET A 64 5.14 3.95 -6.72
CA MET A 64 5.55 2.55 -6.60
C MET A 64 4.77 1.63 -7.53
N LEU A 65 3.52 1.97 -7.81
CA LEU A 65 2.64 1.09 -8.59
C LEU A 65 2.71 1.36 -10.07
N LYS A 66 3.00 2.60 -10.44
CA LYS A 66 2.95 3.02 -11.83
C LYS A 66 3.82 2.17 -12.77
N PRO A 67 5.07 1.81 -12.41
CA PRO A 67 5.90 1.03 -13.31
C PRO A 67 5.30 -0.32 -13.68
N PHE A 68 4.36 -0.81 -12.88
CA PHE A 68 3.76 -2.11 -13.11
C PHE A 68 2.37 -2.00 -13.71
N GLY A 69 1.94 -0.78 -14.05
CA GLY A 69 0.66 -0.57 -14.70
C GLY A 69 -0.51 -0.44 -13.73
N TYR A 70 -0.24 -0.13 -12.48
CA TYR A 70 -1.28 -0.01 -11.46
C TYR A 70 -1.30 1.41 -10.90
N THR A 71 -2.42 1.76 -10.30
CA THR A 71 -2.57 3.03 -9.63
C THR A 71 -3.60 2.87 -8.52
N LEU A 72 -3.77 3.92 -7.74
CA LEU A 72 -4.81 3.95 -6.72
C LEU A 72 -6.07 4.56 -7.32
N SER A 73 -7.20 4.13 -6.81
CA SER A 73 -8.46 4.61 -7.34
C SER A 73 -9.51 4.56 -6.23
N ILE A 74 -10.58 5.30 -6.39
CA ILE A 74 -11.65 5.34 -5.43
C ILE A 74 -12.65 4.25 -5.80
N THR A 75 -12.91 3.38 -4.85
CA THR A 75 -13.86 2.29 -5.07
C THR A 75 -14.78 2.19 -3.88
N LYS A 76 -15.84 1.43 -4.06
CA LYS A 76 -16.75 1.18 -2.94
C LYS A 76 -16.08 0.28 -1.93
N ILE A 77 -16.39 0.51 -0.66
CA ILE A 77 -15.95 -0.39 0.39
C ILE A 77 -16.65 -1.72 0.19
N LYS A 78 -15.86 -2.79 0.22
CA LYS A 78 -16.44 -4.11 0.05
C LYS A 78 -17.36 -4.44 1.20
N ASP A 79 -18.44 -5.11 0.85
CA ASP A 79 -19.38 -5.54 1.84
C ASP A 79 -18.77 -6.67 2.64
N LYS A 80 -18.73 -6.48 3.92
CA LYS A 80 -18.13 -7.48 4.75
C LYS A 80 -19.04 -8.59 5.11
N LYS A 81 -20.16 -8.25 5.41
CA LYS A 81 -21.16 -9.17 5.83
C LYS A 81 -20.73 -10.09 6.84
#